data_8e3ff49840ca755870c61f7ad4335ec8
#
_entry.id   8e3ff49840ca755870c61f7ad4335ec8
#
_cell.length_a   1.000
_cell.length_b   1.000
_cell.length_c   1.000
_cell.angle_alpha   90.00
_cell.angle_beta   90.00
_cell.angle_gamma   90.00
#
_symmetry.space_group_name_H-M   'P 1'
#
loop_
_entity.id
_entity.type
_entity.pdbx_description
1 polymer ?
#
loop_
_entity_poly.entity_id
_entity_poly.type
_entity_poly.pdbx_seq_one_letter_code
_entity_poly.pdbx_strand_id
1 'polypeptide(L)'
;HAQITLDDIEASWAGLRPLIVNNGGSDYNGGGKGKLSDESFEQIVESVKEYLADERQRPVVEKAVKQAQERVEASKVDPSQVSRGSSLERSKDGLLTLAGGKITDYRLMAEGAVKRINELLQESGASFELVDSTTYPVSGGELDAANVEEELAKLADQAQAAGFNEADATYLAHLYGSNLPQVLNYKTKFEGLDEKESTALNYSLHEEMVLTPVDYLLRRTNHILFMRDTLDEVKAGVVAAMTDFFGWDEEEKAAHVAELNQVIAESDLTALKGGKKDE
;
A
#
# COMPACT_ATOMS: atom_id res chain seq x y z
N HIS A 1 -15.70 -30.77 3.95
CA HIS A 1 -14.76 -29.70 3.61
C HIS A 1 -14.98 -29.38 2.13
N ALA A 2 -15.25 -28.10 1.78
CA ALA A 2 -15.29 -27.67 0.39
C ALA A 2 -13.87 -27.86 -0.21
N GLN A 3 -13.78 -28.49 -1.37
CA GLN A 3 -12.52 -28.58 -2.08
C GLN A 3 -12.37 -27.27 -2.87
N ILE A 4 -11.46 -26.41 -2.42
CA ILE A 4 -11.09 -25.18 -3.14
C ILE A 4 -10.14 -25.60 -4.27
N THR A 5 -10.46 -25.18 -5.49
CA THR A 5 -9.67 -25.39 -6.71
C THR A 5 -9.06 -24.07 -7.18
N LEU A 6 -8.21 -24.11 -8.20
CA LEU A 6 -7.68 -22.88 -8.82
C LEU A 6 -8.77 -22.03 -9.44
N ASP A 7 -9.90 -22.62 -9.85
CA ASP A 7 -11.01 -21.89 -10.47
C ASP A 7 -11.81 -21.07 -9.46
N ASP A 8 -11.70 -21.40 -8.16
CA ASP A 8 -12.33 -20.65 -7.07
C ASP A 8 -11.50 -19.42 -6.63
N ILE A 9 -10.29 -19.22 -7.18
CA ILE A 9 -9.41 -18.10 -6.86
C ILE A 9 -9.66 -16.97 -7.85
N GLU A 10 -10.11 -15.83 -7.36
CA GLU A 10 -10.42 -14.65 -8.19
C GLU A 10 -9.17 -13.81 -8.49
N ALA A 11 -8.35 -13.56 -7.50
CA ALA A 11 -7.11 -12.80 -7.65
C ALA A 11 -6.03 -13.24 -6.67
N SER A 12 -4.79 -12.92 -6.98
CA SER A 12 -3.64 -13.17 -6.12
C SER A 12 -2.67 -12.00 -6.12
N TRP A 13 -1.95 -11.84 -5.03
CA TRP A 13 -0.84 -10.89 -4.95
C TRP A 13 0.28 -11.46 -4.11
N ALA A 14 1.48 -10.98 -4.37
CA ALA A 14 2.66 -11.30 -3.58
C ALA A 14 3.54 -10.07 -3.41
N GLY A 15 4.27 -10.02 -2.31
CA GLY A 15 5.22 -8.96 -2.03
C GLY A 15 6.41 -9.50 -1.24
N LEU A 16 7.56 -8.88 -1.44
CA LEU A 16 8.76 -9.16 -0.66
C LEU A 16 8.84 -8.17 0.50
N ARG A 17 8.98 -8.70 1.72
CA ARG A 17 9.30 -7.88 2.88
C ARG A 17 10.80 -7.90 3.11
N PRO A 18 11.51 -6.78 2.90
CA PRO A 18 12.89 -6.69 3.34
C PRO A 18 12.92 -6.74 4.87
N LEU A 19 13.77 -7.61 5.41
CA LEU A 19 13.98 -7.71 6.84
C LEU A 19 15.15 -6.79 7.22
N ILE A 20 14.98 -6.02 8.31
CA ILE A 20 16.05 -5.18 8.85
C ILE A 20 16.95 -6.04 9.71
N VAL A 21 18.24 -6.07 9.36
CA VAL A 21 19.27 -6.68 10.19
C VAL A 21 19.79 -5.61 11.15
N ASN A 22 19.46 -5.73 12.43
CA ASN A 22 19.91 -4.78 13.44
C ASN A 22 21.40 -4.98 13.76
N ASN A 23 22.22 -4.02 13.39
CA ASN A 23 23.64 -3.92 13.78
C ASN A 23 23.82 -3.22 15.16
N GLY A 24 22.95 -3.49 16.12
CA GLY A 24 23.14 -3.04 17.52
C GLY A 24 22.59 -1.66 17.86
N GLY A 25 21.69 -1.10 17.07
CA GLY A 25 20.85 0.05 17.45
C GLY A 25 19.75 -0.36 18.42
N SER A 26 19.34 0.54 19.29
CA SER A 26 18.35 0.30 20.34
C SER A 26 17.01 -0.15 19.77
N ASP A 27 16.68 -1.43 19.97
CA ASP A 27 15.34 -1.95 19.72
C ASP A 27 14.36 -1.35 20.73
N TYR A 28 13.37 -0.63 20.26
CA TYR A 28 12.25 -0.20 21.09
C TYR A 28 11.37 -1.38 21.54
N ASN A 29 11.50 -2.55 20.88
CA ASN A 29 10.77 -3.79 21.20
C ASN A 29 11.66 -5.02 20.98
N GLY A 30 12.65 -5.23 21.84
CA GLY A 30 13.38 -6.46 22.11
C GLY A 30 13.36 -7.58 21.06
N GLY A 31 14.11 -7.47 19.98
CA GLY A 31 14.27 -8.52 18.98
C GLY A 31 15.73 -8.93 18.78
N GLY A 32 15.98 -10.23 18.67
CA GLY A 32 17.28 -10.87 18.72
C GLY A 32 18.23 -10.58 17.56
N LYS A 33 19.51 -10.77 17.83
CA LYS A 33 20.66 -10.47 16.98
C LYS A 33 20.86 -11.53 15.89
N GLY A 34 20.58 -11.17 14.63
CA GLY A 34 21.09 -11.86 13.46
C GLY A 34 21.91 -10.90 12.60
N LYS A 35 23.19 -11.11 12.50
CA LYS A 35 24.09 -10.23 11.70
C LYS A 35 24.37 -10.86 10.33
N LEU A 36 23.98 -10.19 9.25
CA LEU A 36 24.78 -10.22 8.04
C LEU A 36 26.11 -9.52 8.39
N SER A 37 27.25 -10.15 8.10
CA SER A 37 28.52 -9.48 8.28
C SER A 37 28.62 -8.31 7.28
N ASP A 38 29.25 -7.20 7.71
CA ASP A 38 29.49 -6.03 6.84
C ASP A 38 30.12 -6.45 5.50
N GLU A 39 31.00 -7.46 5.54
CA GLU A 39 31.64 -8.06 4.37
C GLU A 39 30.63 -8.74 3.42
N SER A 40 29.61 -9.41 3.93
CA SER A 40 28.56 -10.04 3.09
C SER A 40 27.64 -8.99 2.49
N PHE A 41 27.35 -7.90 3.22
CA PHE A 41 26.56 -6.79 2.73
C PHE A 41 27.29 -6.03 1.61
N GLU A 42 28.57 -5.72 1.80
CA GLU A 42 29.38 -5.06 0.78
C GLU A 42 29.51 -5.92 -0.50
N GLN A 43 29.65 -7.24 -0.38
CA GLN A 43 29.65 -8.14 -1.51
C GLN A 43 28.34 -8.13 -2.31
N ILE A 44 27.19 -8.05 -1.63
CA ILE A 44 25.90 -7.94 -2.30
C ILE A 44 25.78 -6.58 -3.00
N VAL A 45 26.13 -5.50 -2.32
CA VAL A 45 26.07 -4.15 -2.89
C VAL A 45 26.95 -4.03 -4.14
N GLU A 46 28.16 -4.56 -4.09
CA GLU A 46 29.08 -4.52 -5.24
C GLU A 46 28.56 -5.36 -6.41
N SER A 47 28.04 -6.57 -6.16
CA SER A 47 27.43 -7.39 -7.20
C SER A 47 26.17 -6.78 -7.82
N VAL A 48 25.38 -6.02 -7.04
CA VAL A 48 24.23 -5.26 -7.56
C VAL A 48 24.70 -4.10 -8.45
N LYS A 49 25.77 -3.40 -8.06
CA LYS A 49 26.35 -2.33 -8.92
C LYS A 49 26.86 -2.90 -10.25
N GLU A 50 27.54 -4.06 -10.22
CA GLU A 50 27.98 -4.76 -11.43
C GLU A 50 26.79 -5.18 -12.31
N TYR A 51 25.69 -5.65 -11.72
CA TYR A 51 24.47 -5.97 -12.43
C TYR A 51 23.83 -4.74 -13.09
N LEU A 52 23.78 -3.60 -12.38
CA LEU A 52 23.25 -2.36 -12.94
C LEU A 52 24.13 -1.80 -14.08
N ALA A 53 25.39 -2.14 -14.09
CA ALA A 53 26.31 -1.79 -15.18
C ALA A 53 26.23 -2.75 -16.39
N ASP A 54 25.92 -4.03 -16.16
CA ASP A 54 25.76 -5.07 -17.20
C ASP A 54 24.78 -6.17 -16.73
N GLU A 55 23.59 -6.22 -17.34
CA GLU A 55 22.54 -7.19 -17.01
C GLU A 55 22.98 -8.66 -17.15
N ARG A 56 24.04 -8.93 -17.92
CA ARG A 56 24.64 -10.28 -18.02
C ARG A 56 25.26 -10.77 -16.71
N GLN A 57 25.45 -9.88 -15.74
CA GLN A 57 25.98 -10.20 -14.40
C GLN A 57 24.91 -10.73 -13.42
N ARG A 58 23.68 -10.93 -13.88
CA ARG A 58 22.60 -11.54 -13.04
C ARG A 58 23.03 -12.80 -12.28
N PRO A 59 23.78 -13.75 -12.87
CA PRO A 59 24.25 -14.93 -12.14
C PRO A 59 25.20 -14.61 -10.99
N VAL A 60 25.92 -13.49 -11.05
CA VAL A 60 26.83 -13.04 -9.98
C VAL A 60 26.03 -12.56 -8.78
N VAL A 61 24.96 -11.79 -9.01
CA VAL A 61 24.03 -11.35 -7.95
C VAL A 61 23.35 -12.56 -7.31
N GLU A 62 22.81 -13.48 -8.11
CA GLU A 62 22.16 -14.70 -7.62
C GLU A 62 23.11 -15.53 -6.74
N LYS A 63 24.38 -15.63 -7.15
CA LYS A 63 25.42 -16.33 -6.38
C LYS A 63 25.75 -15.63 -5.07
N ALA A 64 25.89 -14.29 -5.09
CA ALA A 64 26.19 -13.50 -3.89
C ALA A 64 25.04 -13.58 -2.87
N VAL A 65 23.80 -13.47 -3.34
CA VAL A 65 22.59 -13.62 -2.50
C VAL A 65 22.51 -15.03 -1.92
N LYS A 66 22.76 -16.07 -2.72
CA LYS A 66 22.74 -17.46 -2.26
C LYS A 66 23.83 -17.73 -1.21
N GLN A 67 25.04 -17.22 -1.42
CA GLN A 67 26.12 -17.32 -0.43
C GLN A 67 25.81 -16.58 0.86
N ALA A 68 25.15 -15.41 0.78
CA ALA A 68 24.70 -14.69 1.96
C ALA A 68 23.62 -15.46 2.71
N GLN A 69 22.66 -16.09 2.01
CA GLN A 69 21.66 -16.99 2.60
C GLN A 69 22.30 -18.19 3.28
N GLU A 70 23.24 -18.89 2.63
CA GLU A 70 23.94 -20.04 3.20
C GLU A 70 24.73 -19.66 4.46
N ARG A 71 25.31 -18.45 4.50
CA ARG A 71 26.00 -17.92 5.71
C ARG A 71 25.04 -17.59 6.84
N VAL A 72 23.87 -17.03 6.54
CA VAL A 72 22.80 -16.77 7.51
C VAL A 72 22.25 -18.09 8.05
N GLU A 73 22.01 -19.07 7.19
CA GLU A 73 21.57 -20.41 7.60
C GLU A 73 22.63 -21.13 8.46
N ALA A 74 23.91 -21.02 8.08
CA ALA A 74 25.02 -21.58 8.84
C ALA A 74 25.21 -20.91 10.22
N SER A 75 24.80 -19.64 10.37
CA SER A 75 24.85 -18.93 11.65
C SER A 75 23.73 -19.31 12.62
N LYS A 76 22.85 -20.24 12.24
CA LYS A 76 21.66 -20.70 13.02
C LYS A 76 20.76 -19.53 13.48
N VAL A 77 20.73 -18.44 12.76
CA VAL A 77 19.78 -17.37 13.02
C VAL A 77 18.45 -17.79 12.43
N ASP A 78 17.50 -18.16 13.30
CA ASP A 78 16.13 -18.41 12.91
C ASP A 78 15.56 -17.15 12.24
N PRO A 79 15.03 -17.25 11.00
CA PRO A 79 14.38 -16.12 10.34
C PRO A 79 13.26 -15.46 11.18
N SER A 80 12.70 -16.19 12.16
CA SER A 80 11.75 -15.66 13.13
C SER A 80 12.38 -14.70 14.14
N GLN A 81 13.72 -14.74 14.30
CA GLN A 81 14.50 -13.88 15.19
C GLN A 81 15.03 -12.62 14.50
N VAL A 82 14.86 -12.50 13.18
CA VAL A 82 15.18 -11.24 12.49
C VAL A 82 14.21 -10.18 12.99
N SER A 83 14.74 -9.02 13.42
CA SER A 83 13.98 -7.95 14.03
C SER A 83 12.74 -7.57 13.19
N ARG A 84 11.58 -7.64 13.82
CA ARG A 84 10.31 -7.11 13.29
C ARG A 84 10.00 -5.75 13.91
N GLY A 85 10.94 -5.18 14.65
CA GLY A 85 10.87 -3.86 15.24
C GLY A 85 11.09 -2.75 14.20
N SER A 86 10.86 -1.52 14.60
CA SER A 86 11.23 -0.34 13.82
C SER A 86 12.58 0.19 14.27
N SER A 87 13.33 0.80 13.36
CA SER A 87 14.55 1.54 13.66
C SER A 87 14.42 2.98 13.16
N LEU A 88 14.99 3.91 13.91
CA LEU A 88 15.13 5.30 13.52
C LEU A 88 16.61 5.67 13.57
N GLU A 89 17.20 5.93 12.45
CA GLU A 89 18.62 6.24 12.32
C GLU A 89 18.83 7.66 11.79
N ARG A 90 19.88 8.33 12.24
CA ARG A 90 20.31 9.62 11.71
C ARG A 90 21.67 9.46 11.05
N SER A 91 21.74 9.76 9.76
CA SER A 91 23.00 9.78 9.02
C SER A 91 23.86 11.01 9.38
N LYS A 92 25.13 11.02 8.94
CA LYS A 92 26.07 12.09 9.23
C LYS A 92 25.66 13.44 8.62
N ASP A 93 24.92 13.42 7.52
CA ASP A 93 24.38 14.60 6.83
C ASP A 93 23.03 15.07 7.44
N GLY A 94 22.53 14.37 8.45
CA GLY A 94 21.34 14.74 9.18
C GLY A 94 20.04 14.09 8.73
N LEU A 95 20.06 13.26 7.67
CA LEU A 95 18.88 12.54 7.22
C LEU A 95 18.40 11.55 8.30
N LEU A 96 17.11 11.58 8.60
CA LEU A 96 16.46 10.60 9.46
C LEU A 96 15.81 9.52 8.60
N THR A 97 16.16 8.26 8.85
CA THR A 97 15.58 7.11 8.20
C THR A 97 14.79 6.29 9.20
N LEU A 98 13.47 6.22 9.01
CA LEU A 98 12.58 5.36 9.78
C LEU A 98 12.25 4.12 8.95
N ALA A 99 12.53 2.94 9.47
CA ALA A 99 12.34 1.69 8.74
C ALA A 99 11.83 0.56 9.65
N GLY A 100 11.21 -0.45 9.06
CA GLY A 100 10.72 -1.65 9.75
C GLY A 100 9.34 -1.50 10.35
N GLY A 101 9.06 -2.38 11.31
CA GLY A 101 7.78 -2.42 12.00
C GLY A 101 6.66 -3.14 11.24
N LYS A 102 5.53 -3.32 11.91
CA LYS A 102 4.28 -3.77 11.32
C LYS A 102 3.43 -2.55 10.98
N ILE A 103 2.53 -2.70 10.02
CA ILE A 103 1.59 -1.62 9.71
C ILE A 103 0.74 -1.21 10.92
N THR A 104 0.48 -2.13 11.84
CA THR A 104 -0.24 -1.87 13.09
C THR A 104 0.53 -0.98 14.08
N ASP A 105 1.84 -0.84 13.92
CA ASP A 105 2.70 -0.05 14.79
C ASP A 105 2.95 1.38 14.26
N TYR A 106 2.30 1.75 13.15
CA TYR A 106 2.52 3.01 12.43
C TYR A 106 2.48 4.24 13.36
N ARG A 107 1.52 4.28 14.28
CA ARG A 107 1.36 5.40 15.22
C ARG A 107 2.55 5.51 16.18
N LEU A 108 2.98 4.38 16.77
CA LEU A 108 4.12 4.35 17.68
C LEU A 108 5.43 4.70 16.96
N MET A 109 5.58 4.24 15.71
CA MET A 109 6.72 4.59 14.86
C MET A 109 6.74 6.09 14.58
N ALA A 110 5.61 6.68 14.22
CA ALA A 110 5.48 8.11 13.99
C ALA A 110 5.76 8.91 15.28
N GLU A 111 5.23 8.48 16.42
CA GLU A 111 5.47 9.12 17.72
C GLU A 111 6.96 9.14 18.06
N GLY A 112 7.66 8.02 17.88
CA GLY A 112 9.11 7.93 18.10
C GLY A 112 9.91 8.87 17.18
N ALA A 113 9.53 8.95 15.90
CA ALA A 113 10.15 9.85 14.94
C ALA A 113 9.91 11.33 15.30
N VAL A 114 8.68 11.70 15.65
CA VAL A 114 8.32 13.08 16.03
C VAL A 114 9.04 13.52 17.29
N LYS A 115 9.13 12.65 18.31
CA LYS A 115 9.93 12.91 19.52
C LYS A 115 11.39 13.23 19.17
N ARG A 116 11.99 12.41 18.32
CA ARG A 116 13.39 12.62 17.90
C ARG A 116 13.57 13.90 17.09
N ILE A 117 12.64 14.21 16.19
CA ILE A 117 12.65 15.46 15.42
C ILE A 117 12.56 16.67 16.38
N ASN A 118 11.66 16.61 17.37
CA ASN A 118 11.49 17.69 18.33
C ASN A 118 12.76 17.93 19.17
N GLU A 119 13.44 16.86 19.63
CA GLU A 119 14.73 16.97 20.30
C GLU A 119 15.77 17.69 19.43
N LEU A 120 15.89 17.34 18.15
CA LEU A 120 16.82 17.96 17.21
C LEU A 120 16.48 19.42 16.93
N LEU A 121 15.20 19.76 16.89
CA LEU A 121 14.73 21.15 16.72
C LEU A 121 15.03 21.98 17.97
N GLN A 122 14.95 21.40 19.16
CA GLN A 122 15.34 22.07 20.42
C GLN A 122 16.83 22.47 20.42
N GLU A 123 17.70 21.62 19.84
CA GLU A 123 19.13 21.96 19.66
C GLU A 123 19.32 23.24 18.81
N SER A 124 18.39 23.55 17.90
CA SER A 124 18.37 24.75 17.07
C SER A 124 17.53 25.91 17.63
N GLY A 125 16.98 25.75 18.85
CA GLY A 125 16.19 26.77 19.53
C GLY A 125 14.69 26.75 19.22
N ALA A 126 14.19 25.80 18.46
CA ALA A 126 12.77 25.58 18.24
C ALA A 126 12.24 24.47 19.16
N SER A 127 11.04 24.65 19.72
CA SER A 127 10.39 23.66 20.57
C SER A 127 8.90 23.60 20.25
N PHE A 128 8.38 22.37 20.13
CA PHE A 128 6.97 22.13 19.87
C PHE A 128 6.40 21.23 20.97
N GLU A 129 5.16 21.51 21.37
CA GLU A 129 4.42 20.63 22.25
C GLU A 129 4.01 19.37 21.49
N LEU A 130 4.28 18.20 22.07
CA LEU A 130 3.89 16.94 21.47
C LEU A 130 2.42 16.65 21.80
N VAL A 131 1.61 16.42 20.78
CA VAL A 131 0.21 16.05 20.93
C VAL A 131 0.11 14.53 21.16
N ASP A 132 -0.74 14.11 22.10
CA ASP A 132 -1.08 12.71 22.27
C ASP A 132 -1.95 12.24 21.10
N SER A 133 -1.41 11.35 20.30
CA SER A 133 -2.09 10.78 19.13
C SER A 133 -2.86 9.48 19.43
N THR A 134 -2.94 9.06 20.70
CA THR A 134 -3.54 7.76 21.06
C THR A 134 -5.01 7.67 20.65
N THR A 135 -5.74 8.77 20.78
CA THR A 135 -7.16 8.87 20.46
C THR A 135 -7.44 9.67 19.19
N TYR A 136 -6.39 10.06 18.45
CA TYR A 136 -6.57 10.84 17.23
C TYR A 136 -7.15 9.94 16.13
N PRO A 137 -8.31 10.24 15.56
CA PRO A 137 -8.94 9.40 14.55
C PRO A 137 -8.13 9.46 13.24
N VAL A 138 -8.09 8.33 12.53
CA VAL A 138 -7.65 8.32 11.14
C VAL A 138 -8.73 8.92 10.24
N SER A 139 -8.36 9.38 9.05
CA SER A 139 -9.32 9.94 8.08
C SER A 139 -10.51 8.99 7.85
N GLY A 140 -11.70 9.52 7.98
CA GLY A 140 -12.95 8.73 7.90
C GLY A 140 -13.33 8.00 9.19
N GLY A 141 -12.47 8.02 10.23
CA GLY A 141 -12.68 7.33 11.49
C GLY A 141 -13.22 8.19 12.62
N GLU A 142 -13.74 9.40 12.36
CA GLU A 142 -14.41 10.25 13.35
C GLU A 142 -15.83 9.72 13.64
N LEU A 143 -15.91 8.49 14.14
CA LEU A 143 -17.13 7.78 14.50
C LEU A 143 -17.08 7.37 15.96
N ASP A 144 -18.25 7.30 16.63
CA ASP A 144 -18.32 6.74 17.96
C ASP A 144 -18.02 5.24 17.93
N ALA A 145 -16.88 4.84 18.48
CA ALA A 145 -16.45 3.44 18.51
C ALA A 145 -17.44 2.48 19.20
N ALA A 146 -18.33 2.99 20.06
CA ALA A 146 -19.37 2.20 20.72
C ALA A 146 -20.58 1.98 19.82
N ASN A 147 -20.82 2.82 18.80
CA ASN A 147 -22.02 2.87 18.00
C ASN A 147 -21.74 2.97 16.48
N VAL A 148 -20.63 2.38 16.02
CA VAL A 148 -20.14 2.49 14.61
C VAL A 148 -21.24 2.16 13.59
N GLU A 149 -21.94 1.05 13.77
CA GLU A 149 -23.00 0.62 12.84
C GLU A 149 -24.15 1.63 12.75
N GLU A 150 -24.55 2.21 13.87
CA GLU A 150 -25.60 3.24 13.90
C GLU A 150 -25.15 4.53 13.20
N GLU A 151 -23.88 4.91 13.37
CA GLU A 151 -23.31 6.08 12.70
C GLU A 151 -23.18 5.87 11.20
N LEU A 152 -22.72 4.69 10.77
CA LEU A 152 -22.66 4.33 9.35
C LEU A 152 -24.06 4.29 8.71
N ALA A 153 -25.07 3.81 9.44
CA ALA A 153 -26.45 3.85 8.96
C ALA A 153 -26.94 5.29 8.75
N LYS A 154 -26.65 6.21 9.69
CA LYS A 154 -26.98 7.65 9.53
C LYS A 154 -26.27 8.29 8.34
N LEU A 155 -25.03 7.90 8.08
CA LEU A 155 -24.29 8.35 6.90
C LEU A 155 -24.90 7.79 5.61
N ALA A 156 -25.30 6.52 5.60
CA ALA A 156 -26.02 5.93 4.48
C ALA A 156 -27.35 6.64 4.21
N ASP A 157 -28.12 7.01 5.25
CA ASP A 157 -29.34 7.81 5.10
C ASP A 157 -29.06 9.17 4.43
N GLN A 158 -27.93 9.82 4.74
CA GLN A 158 -27.54 11.07 4.07
C GLN A 158 -27.24 10.85 2.59
N ALA A 159 -26.55 9.75 2.24
CA ALA A 159 -26.31 9.40 0.84
C ALA A 159 -27.61 9.07 0.08
N GLN A 160 -28.56 8.38 0.74
CA GLN A 160 -29.89 8.15 0.15
C GLN A 160 -30.64 9.48 -0.08
N ALA A 161 -30.59 10.40 0.88
CA ALA A 161 -31.17 11.73 0.73
C ALA A 161 -30.50 12.52 -0.41
N ALA A 162 -29.23 12.25 -0.71
CA ALA A 162 -28.51 12.79 -1.86
C ALA A 162 -28.86 12.07 -3.19
N GLY A 163 -29.72 11.04 -3.15
CA GLY A 163 -30.28 10.36 -4.33
C GLY A 163 -29.59 9.04 -4.70
N PHE A 164 -28.72 8.48 -3.85
CA PHE A 164 -28.20 7.13 -4.04
C PHE A 164 -29.23 6.09 -3.61
N ASN A 165 -29.23 4.91 -4.27
CA ASN A 165 -29.98 3.78 -3.78
C ASN A 165 -29.38 3.23 -2.47
N GLU A 166 -30.11 2.38 -1.77
CA GLU A 166 -29.73 1.86 -0.45
C GLU A 166 -28.37 1.12 -0.48
N ALA A 167 -28.13 0.29 -1.51
CA ALA A 167 -26.90 -0.49 -1.62
C ALA A 167 -25.68 0.41 -1.86
N ASP A 168 -25.76 1.37 -2.77
CA ASP A 168 -24.69 2.32 -3.06
C ASP A 168 -24.45 3.28 -1.89
N ALA A 169 -25.50 3.72 -1.21
CA ALA A 169 -25.41 4.56 -0.02
C ALA A 169 -24.67 3.84 1.12
N THR A 170 -25.03 2.59 1.38
CA THR A 170 -24.35 1.74 2.36
C THR A 170 -22.90 1.51 2.00
N TYR A 171 -22.60 1.19 0.74
CA TYR A 171 -21.23 1.01 0.26
C TYR A 171 -20.38 2.27 0.50
N LEU A 172 -20.88 3.43 0.11
CA LEU A 172 -20.17 4.70 0.28
C LEU A 172 -19.96 5.05 1.76
N ALA A 173 -20.96 4.78 2.62
CA ALA A 173 -20.81 5.00 4.05
C ALA A 173 -19.71 4.13 4.67
N HIS A 174 -19.65 2.86 4.31
CA HIS A 174 -18.59 1.96 4.78
C HIS A 174 -17.21 2.27 4.21
N LEU A 175 -17.14 2.77 2.97
CA LEU A 175 -15.87 3.11 2.34
C LEU A 175 -15.25 4.39 2.91
N TYR A 176 -16.07 5.42 3.16
CA TYR A 176 -15.59 6.76 3.50
C TYR A 176 -15.81 7.15 4.96
N GLY A 177 -16.66 6.45 5.70
CA GLY A 177 -16.97 6.76 7.10
C GLY A 177 -17.35 8.22 7.27
N SER A 178 -16.78 8.90 8.28
CA SER A 178 -17.08 10.31 8.57
C SER A 178 -16.73 11.29 7.45
N ASN A 179 -15.96 10.86 6.43
CA ASN A 179 -15.68 11.69 5.25
C ASN A 179 -16.83 11.69 4.23
N LEU A 180 -17.82 10.82 4.37
CA LEU A 180 -18.92 10.71 3.39
C LEU A 180 -19.60 12.05 3.05
N PRO A 181 -19.93 12.95 4.00
CA PRO A 181 -20.52 14.24 3.68
C PRO A 181 -19.66 15.08 2.72
N GLN A 182 -18.33 14.99 2.83
CA GLN A 182 -17.43 15.66 1.89
C GLN A 182 -17.47 14.98 0.52
N VAL A 183 -17.46 13.64 0.48
CA VAL A 183 -17.55 12.86 -0.76
C VAL A 183 -18.83 13.21 -1.55
N LEU A 184 -19.95 13.39 -0.88
CA LEU A 184 -21.22 13.74 -1.51
C LEU A 184 -21.21 15.11 -2.22
N ASN A 185 -20.29 16.03 -1.85
CA ASN A 185 -20.09 17.28 -2.57
C ASN A 185 -19.47 17.10 -3.98
N TYR A 186 -18.85 15.92 -4.20
CA TYR A 186 -18.25 15.53 -5.49
C TYR A 186 -19.19 14.71 -6.36
N LYS A 187 -20.48 14.64 -5.98
CA LYS A 187 -21.48 13.88 -6.74
C LYS A 187 -21.49 14.31 -8.21
N THR A 188 -21.29 13.35 -9.10
CA THR A 188 -21.23 13.55 -10.55
C THR A 188 -21.62 12.27 -11.28
N LYS A 189 -21.66 12.35 -12.61
CA LYS A 189 -21.89 11.21 -13.49
C LYS A 189 -20.92 11.26 -14.66
N PHE A 190 -19.92 10.38 -14.63
CA PHE A 190 -19.05 10.16 -15.78
C PHE A 190 -19.66 9.14 -16.75
N GLU A 191 -19.36 9.29 -18.02
CA GLU A 191 -19.78 8.33 -19.05
C GLU A 191 -19.13 6.97 -18.79
N GLY A 192 -19.91 5.90 -18.88
CA GLY A 192 -19.43 4.53 -18.67
C GLY A 192 -19.27 4.12 -17.20
N LEU A 193 -19.56 4.99 -16.24
CA LEU A 193 -19.57 4.67 -14.79
C LEU A 193 -20.97 4.88 -14.20
N ASP A 194 -21.32 4.14 -13.18
CA ASP A 194 -22.50 4.46 -12.37
C ASP A 194 -22.28 5.73 -11.52
N GLU A 195 -23.31 6.19 -10.81
CA GLU A 195 -23.24 7.44 -10.04
C GLU A 195 -22.33 7.28 -8.81
N LYS A 196 -22.32 6.11 -8.19
CA LYS A 196 -21.48 5.77 -7.05
C LYS A 196 -19.99 5.81 -7.45
N GLU A 197 -19.61 5.08 -8.50
CA GLU A 197 -18.23 5.06 -9.00
C GLU A 197 -17.79 6.43 -9.50
N SER A 198 -18.67 7.16 -10.17
CA SER A 198 -18.38 8.52 -10.64
C SER A 198 -18.09 9.47 -9.50
N THR A 199 -18.87 9.40 -8.42
CA THR A 199 -18.71 10.24 -7.23
C THR A 199 -17.43 9.88 -6.48
N ALA A 200 -17.17 8.59 -6.27
CA ALA A 200 -15.98 8.08 -5.62
C ALA A 200 -14.71 8.47 -6.40
N LEU A 201 -14.70 8.29 -7.72
CA LEU A 201 -13.57 8.67 -8.56
C LEU A 201 -13.35 10.19 -8.53
N ASN A 202 -14.40 10.99 -8.65
CA ASN A 202 -14.28 12.45 -8.64
C ASN A 202 -13.71 12.97 -7.31
N TYR A 203 -14.17 12.44 -6.18
CA TYR A 203 -13.59 12.73 -4.87
C TYR A 203 -12.10 12.33 -4.80
N SER A 204 -11.78 11.12 -5.24
CA SER A 204 -10.42 10.59 -5.19
C SER A 204 -9.44 11.39 -6.06
N LEU A 205 -9.89 11.91 -7.21
CA LEU A 205 -9.09 12.78 -8.09
C LEU A 205 -8.76 14.13 -7.44
N HIS A 206 -9.67 14.68 -6.65
CA HIS A 206 -9.49 16.01 -6.06
C HIS A 206 -8.85 15.96 -4.66
N GLU A 207 -9.15 14.94 -3.85
CA GLU A 207 -8.82 14.93 -2.42
C GLU A 207 -7.86 13.79 -2.02
N GLU A 208 -7.68 12.76 -2.86
CA GLU A 208 -6.93 11.58 -2.47
C GLU A 208 -5.68 11.31 -3.31
N MET A 209 -5.22 12.27 -4.10
CA MET A 209 -4.02 12.17 -4.94
C MET A 209 -4.01 10.94 -5.87
N VAL A 210 -5.17 10.59 -6.42
CA VAL A 210 -5.27 9.56 -7.46
C VAL A 210 -4.74 10.15 -8.76
N LEU A 211 -3.66 9.59 -9.29
CA LEU A 211 -2.96 10.07 -10.48
C LEU A 211 -3.03 9.08 -11.64
N THR A 212 -3.25 7.79 -11.33
CA THR A 212 -3.32 6.71 -12.32
C THR A 212 -4.58 5.86 -12.13
N PRO A 213 -5.07 5.16 -13.16
CA PRO A 213 -6.16 4.20 -12.99
C PRO A 213 -5.84 3.08 -11.99
N VAL A 214 -4.56 2.71 -11.86
CA VAL A 214 -4.08 1.74 -10.86
C VAL A 214 -4.26 2.28 -9.44
N ASP A 215 -4.05 3.58 -9.21
CA ASP A 215 -4.28 4.18 -7.88
C ASP A 215 -5.74 4.00 -7.46
N TYR A 216 -6.68 4.29 -8.34
CA TYR A 216 -8.09 4.15 -8.05
C TYR A 216 -8.53 2.69 -7.91
N LEU A 217 -8.28 1.88 -8.94
CA LEU A 217 -8.81 0.52 -9.04
C LEU A 217 -8.12 -0.50 -8.11
N LEU A 218 -6.87 -0.25 -7.70
CA LEU A 218 -6.14 -1.14 -6.79
C LEU A 218 -6.09 -0.60 -5.36
N ARG A 219 -5.82 0.72 -5.19
CA ARG A 219 -5.45 1.27 -3.88
C ARG A 219 -6.61 1.97 -3.17
N ARG A 220 -7.60 2.49 -3.91
CA ARG A 220 -8.76 3.17 -3.32
C ARG A 220 -10.00 2.30 -3.22
N THR A 221 -10.31 1.54 -4.26
CA THR A 221 -11.54 0.74 -4.33
C THR A 221 -11.32 -0.77 -4.30
N ASN A 222 -10.10 -1.22 -4.49
CA ASN A 222 -9.73 -2.65 -4.53
C ASN A 222 -10.46 -3.48 -5.61
N HIS A 223 -10.97 -2.88 -6.68
CA HIS A 223 -11.62 -3.61 -7.78
C HIS A 223 -10.73 -4.72 -8.35
N ILE A 224 -9.42 -4.45 -8.49
CA ILE A 224 -8.47 -5.41 -9.06
C ILE A 224 -8.36 -6.70 -8.23
N LEU A 225 -8.53 -6.63 -6.91
CA LEU A 225 -8.32 -7.79 -6.04
C LEU A 225 -9.62 -8.40 -5.49
N PHE A 226 -10.62 -7.57 -5.15
CA PHE A 226 -11.78 -8.02 -4.38
C PHE A 226 -13.13 -7.77 -5.07
N MET A 227 -13.14 -7.08 -6.21
CA MET A 227 -14.36 -6.77 -6.98
C MET A 227 -14.11 -7.06 -8.47
N ARG A 228 -13.54 -8.23 -8.73
CA ARG A 228 -13.04 -8.62 -10.04
C ARG A 228 -14.12 -8.74 -11.09
N ASP A 229 -15.32 -9.15 -10.69
CA ASP A 229 -16.50 -9.26 -11.49
C ASP A 229 -16.96 -7.91 -12.09
N THR A 230 -16.74 -6.81 -11.34
CA THR A 230 -17.09 -5.45 -11.78
C THR A 230 -15.97 -4.72 -12.52
N LEU A 231 -14.74 -5.22 -12.45
CA LEU A 231 -13.56 -4.55 -13.00
C LEU A 231 -13.69 -4.23 -14.50
N ASP A 232 -14.20 -5.17 -15.28
CA ASP A 232 -14.34 -4.99 -16.73
C ASP A 232 -15.39 -3.94 -17.08
N GLU A 233 -16.38 -3.73 -16.23
CA GLU A 233 -17.42 -2.72 -16.38
C GLU A 233 -16.90 -1.31 -16.09
N VAL A 234 -16.05 -1.17 -15.06
CA VAL A 234 -15.63 0.16 -14.56
C VAL A 234 -14.32 0.66 -15.19
N LYS A 235 -13.38 -0.23 -15.55
CA LYS A 235 -12.03 0.17 -15.99
C LYS A 235 -12.01 1.15 -17.17
N ALA A 236 -12.88 0.96 -18.15
CA ALA A 236 -12.94 1.80 -19.34
C ALA A 236 -13.45 3.22 -19.00
N GLY A 237 -14.49 3.30 -18.17
CA GLY A 237 -15.04 4.57 -17.69
C GLY A 237 -14.05 5.35 -16.80
N VAL A 238 -13.31 4.64 -15.94
CA VAL A 238 -12.25 5.24 -15.11
C VAL A 238 -11.14 5.83 -15.99
N VAL A 239 -10.64 5.09 -16.98
CA VAL A 239 -9.61 5.59 -17.90
C VAL A 239 -10.12 6.81 -18.67
N ALA A 240 -11.36 6.77 -19.18
CA ALA A 240 -11.94 7.89 -19.93
C ALA A 240 -12.07 9.15 -19.05
N ALA A 241 -12.66 9.02 -17.85
CA ALA A 241 -12.82 10.13 -16.93
C ALA A 241 -11.48 10.74 -16.52
N MET A 242 -10.46 9.92 -16.28
CA MET A 242 -9.11 10.39 -15.93
C MET A 242 -8.40 11.03 -17.13
N THR A 243 -8.61 10.51 -18.34
CA THR A 243 -8.09 11.14 -19.57
C THR A 243 -8.63 12.55 -19.71
N ASP A 244 -9.92 12.73 -19.52
CA ASP A 244 -10.56 14.07 -19.60
C ASP A 244 -10.09 14.97 -18.46
N PHE A 245 -9.97 14.46 -17.24
CA PHE A 245 -9.59 15.24 -16.07
C PHE A 245 -8.15 15.76 -16.16
N PHE A 246 -7.20 14.92 -16.58
CA PHE A 246 -5.79 15.29 -16.69
C PHE A 246 -5.40 15.85 -18.05
N GLY A 247 -6.28 15.72 -19.05
CA GLY A 247 -5.99 16.16 -20.42
C GLY A 247 -4.95 15.30 -21.12
N TRP A 248 -4.92 13.97 -20.82
CA TRP A 248 -3.95 13.08 -21.44
C TRP A 248 -4.09 13.00 -22.93
N ASP A 249 -2.97 13.02 -23.63
CA ASP A 249 -2.93 12.67 -25.04
C ASP A 249 -3.03 11.14 -25.25
N GLU A 250 -3.07 10.71 -26.52
CA GLU A 250 -3.22 9.29 -26.85
C GLU A 250 -2.01 8.43 -26.40
N GLU A 251 -0.81 9.01 -26.32
CA GLU A 251 0.40 8.31 -25.87
C GLU A 251 0.38 8.13 -24.36
N GLU A 252 0.07 9.18 -23.61
CA GLU A 252 -0.08 9.15 -22.14
C GLU A 252 -1.20 8.18 -21.71
N LYS A 253 -2.36 8.27 -22.36
CA LYS A 253 -3.48 7.35 -22.13
C LYS A 253 -3.07 5.89 -22.39
N ALA A 254 -2.38 5.64 -23.52
CA ALA A 254 -1.93 4.29 -23.85
C ALA A 254 -0.93 3.75 -22.82
N ALA A 255 -0.05 4.59 -22.28
CA ALA A 255 0.89 4.21 -21.23
C ALA A 255 0.16 3.80 -19.94
N HIS A 256 -0.83 4.60 -19.49
CA HIS A 256 -1.64 4.28 -18.30
C HIS A 256 -2.49 3.01 -18.49
N VAL A 257 -3.03 2.79 -19.68
CA VAL A 257 -3.77 1.55 -20.00
C VAL A 257 -2.83 0.35 -19.98
N ALA A 258 -1.61 0.49 -20.49
CA ALA A 258 -0.62 -0.58 -20.47
C ALA A 258 -0.22 -0.96 -19.03
N GLU A 259 0.04 0.05 -18.18
CA GLU A 259 0.31 -0.16 -16.75
C GLU A 259 -0.85 -0.88 -16.05
N LEU A 260 -2.08 -0.40 -16.26
CA LEU A 260 -3.28 -1.02 -15.68
C LEU A 260 -3.40 -2.49 -16.11
N ASN A 261 -3.26 -2.77 -17.39
CA ASN A 261 -3.35 -4.14 -17.92
C ASN A 261 -2.24 -5.05 -17.37
N GLN A 262 -1.03 -4.53 -17.17
CA GLN A 262 0.06 -5.26 -16.55
C GLN A 262 -0.28 -5.64 -15.10
N VAL A 263 -0.76 -4.71 -14.30
CA VAL A 263 -1.14 -4.96 -12.89
C VAL A 263 -2.29 -5.96 -12.80
N ILE A 264 -3.28 -5.87 -13.69
CA ILE A 264 -4.37 -6.84 -13.79
C ILE A 264 -3.81 -8.23 -14.11
N ALA A 265 -2.93 -8.35 -15.08
CA ALA A 265 -2.34 -9.63 -15.50
C ALA A 265 -1.46 -10.23 -14.38
N GLU A 266 -0.74 -9.42 -13.63
CA GLU A 266 0.07 -9.86 -12.48
C GLU A 266 -0.80 -10.44 -11.34
N SER A 267 -2.02 -9.95 -11.18
CA SER A 267 -2.98 -10.45 -10.19
C SER A 267 -3.83 -11.62 -10.69
N ASP A 268 -3.82 -11.89 -11.99
CA ASP A 268 -4.62 -12.92 -12.62
C ASP A 268 -3.90 -14.28 -12.63
N LEU A 269 -4.57 -15.33 -12.17
CA LEU A 269 -4.07 -16.70 -12.22
C LEU A 269 -4.41 -17.43 -13.52
N THR A 270 -4.92 -16.76 -14.53
CA THR A 270 -5.34 -17.38 -15.80
C THR A 270 -4.19 -18.16 -16.45
N ALA A 271 -2.96 -17.67 -16.36
CA ALA A 271 -1.78 -18.38 -16.84
C ALA A 271 -1.55 -19.73 -16.13
N LEU A 272 -1.92 -19.84 -14.83
CA LEU A 272 -1.83 -21.08 -14.06
C LEU A 272 -3.06 -21.97 -14.27
N LYS A 273 -4.24 -21.36 -14.48
CA LYS A 273 -5.50 -22.07 -14.79
C LYS A 273 -5.47 -22.71 -16.17
N GLY A 274 -4.84 -22.05 -17.16
CA GLY A 274 -4.71 -22.52 -18.54
C GLY A 274 -3.64 -23.60 -18.78
N GLY A 275 -2.76 -23.86 -17.80
CA GLY A 275 -1.68 -24.86 -17.92
C GLY A 275 -2.09 -26.33 -17.82
N LYS A 276 -3.38 -26.65 -17.72
CA LYS A 276 -3.94 -28.00 -17.81
C LYS A 276 -4.70 -28.20 -19.11
N LYS A 277 -4.02 -28.02 -20.24
CA LYS A 277 -4.41 -28.65 -21.50
C LYS A 277 -3.24 -29.54 -21.92
N ASP A 278 -3.54 -30.82 -22.04
CA ASP A 278 -2.75 -31.91 -22.60
C ASP A 278 -1.79 -32.60 -21.61
N GLU A 279 -2.35 -33.48 -20.76
CA GLU A 279 -1.87 -34.85 -20.55
C GLU A 279 -3.04 -35.84 -20.60
#